data_3a4d0bd1885a52ff68c561662698f849
#
_entry.id   3a4d0bd1885a52ff68c561662698f849
#
_cell.length_a   1.000
_cell.length_b   1.000
_cell.length_c   1.000
_cell.angle_alpha   90.00
_cell.angle_beta   90.00
_cell.angle_gamma   90.00
#
_symmetry.space_group_name_H-M   'P 1'
#
loop_
_entity.id
_entity.type
_entity.pdbx_description
1 polymer ?
#
loop_
_entity_poly.entity_id
_entity_poly.type
_entity_poly.pdbx_seq_one_letter_code
_entity_poly.pdbx_strand_id
1 'polypeptide(L)'
;GPPEARLQNGAGTSAPSRDRIAVREDDREVEIGAFQEERGTPQRLRFDIVVEVGGRPGGIDDDVDRILSYDTLVAAIDRALADERLNLLETLAERIAALVLAEPMARRVFVRIEKLDRGPHALGVEIERRAEGAPAAALPGEIIAEAAQAPLVVHLSNAAIADPRLPRWLDQLEALGWPVVLAVGLPDLPRPAAAHPMPQRRIDLLALEQNAWVLAGRDRRCIVVETRTEIAHAIAQGRIVVWAPSKILLDAVDGPEAGPEDAPALTAWLGAALGAARLIGLDADVPGGERIALGAGGAEGLAL
;
A
#
# COMPACT_ATOMS: atom_id res chain seq x y z
N GLY A 1 -14.14 76.94 3.59
CA GLY A 1 -14.71 75.60 3.63
C GLY A 1 -13.62 74.57 3.82
N PRO A 2 -13.76 73.63 4.75
CA PRO A 2 -12.75 72.59 4.95
C PRO A 2 -12.89 71.48 3.89
N PRO A 3 -11.79 70.77 3.52
CA PRO A 3 -11.84 69.71 2.58
C PRO A 3 -12.40 68.45 3.24
N GLU A 4 -13.40 67.82 2.61
CA GLU A 4 -13.98 66.59 2.99
C GLU A 4 -12.93 65.45 2.87
N ALA A 5 -12.58 64.87 4.00
CA ALA A 5 -11.79 63.63 4.04
C ALA A 5 -12.66 62.51 3.52
N ARG A 6 -12.34 62.00 2.32
CA ARG A 6 -12.85 60.70 1.82
C ARG A 6 -12.27 59.61 2.68
N LEU A 7 -13.08 59.07 3.55
CA LEU A 7 -12.87 57.74 4.15
C LEU A 7 -12.97 56.71 3.01
N GLN A 8 -11.82 56.26 2.54
CA GLN A 8 -11.75 55.05 1.75
C GLN A 8 -12.06 53.88 2.69
N ASN A 9 -13.28 53.40 2.59
CA ASN A 9 -13.65 52.10 3.14
C ASN A 9 -12.77 51.07 2.41
N GLY A 10 -11.72 50.62 3.09
CA GLY A 10 -11.00 49.41 2.73
C GLY A 10 -12.00 48.28 2.77
N ALA A 11 -12.34 47.76 1.58
CA ALA A 11 -13.07 46.52 1.45
C ALA A 11 -12.23 45.44 2.13
N GLY A 12 -12.56 45.15 3.39
CA GLY A 12 -12.12 43.93 4.03
C GLY A 12 -12.64 42.79 3.18
N THR A 13 -11.73 42.08 2.51
CA THR A 13 -12.03 40.81 1.91
C THR A 13 -12.38 39.86 3.05
N SER A 14 -13.67 39.78 3.37
CA SER A 14 -14.23 38.74 4.21
C SER A 14 -13.80 37.44 3.57
N ALA A 15 -12.95 36.67 4.27
CA ALA A 15 -12.62 35.33 3.85
C ALA A 15 -13.95 34.57 3.64
N PRO A 16 -14.13 33.91 2.49
CA PRO A 16 -15.37 33.19 2.23
C PRO A 16 -15.69 32.27 3.39
N SER A 17 -16.93 32.33 3.92
CA SER A 17 -17.39 31.42 4.96
C SER A 17 -17.21 29.97 4.44
N ARG A 18 -16.50 29.16 5.18
CA ARG A 18 -16.27 27.76 4.84
C ARG A 18 -17.16 26.94 5.74
N ASP A 19 -18.07 26.20 5.13
CA ASP A 19 -18.86 25.23 5.86
C ASP A 19 -17.98 24.06 6.27
N ARG A 20 -18.31 23.44 7.40
CA ARG A 20 -17.57 22.30 7.95
C ARG A 20 -18.49 21.13 8.16
N ILE A 21 -18.03 19.96 7.73
CA ILE A 21 -18.65 18.67 8.02
C ILE A 21 -17.70 17.93 8.94
N ALA A 22 -18.24 17.26 9.95
CA ALA A 22 -17.42 16.56 10.93
C ALA A 22 -18.01 15.23 11.35
N VAL A 23 -17.15 14.25 11.52
CA VAL A 23 -17.34 13.02 12.30
C VAL A 23 -16.48 13.16 13.55
N ARG A 24 -17.05 12.95 14.72
CA ARG A 24 -16.35 13.07 16.00
C ARG A 24 -16.60 11.85 16.85
N GLU A 25 -15.59 11.50 17.65
CA GLU A 25 -15.66 10.42 18.63
C GLU A 25 -16.09 9.08 17.99
N ASP A 26 -15.64 8.81 16.75
CA ASP A 26 -15.85 7.50 16.12
C ASP A 26 -14.82 6.52 16.69
N ASP A 27 -15.26 5.66 17.60
CA ASP A 27 -14.41 4.70 18.29
C ASP A 27 -14.42 3.36 17.56
N ARG A 28 -13.21 2.87 17.20
CA ARG A 28 -13.02 1.59 16.49
C ARG A 28 -12.02 0.71 17.20
N GLU A 29 -12.24 -0.60 17.14
CA GLU A 29 -11.22 -1.59 17.51
C GLU A 29 -10.36 -1.91 16.28
N VAL A 30 -9.05 -1.63 16.38
CA VAL A 30 -8.11 -1.73 15.26
C VAL A 30 -6.81 -2.37 15.73
N GLU A 31 -6.28 -3.28 14.92
CA GLU A 31 -4.93 -3.78 15.12
C GLU A 31 -3.93 -2.84 14.45
N ILE A 32 -3.26 -2.00 15.25
CA ILE A 32 -2.26 -1.03 14.78
C ILE A 32 -1.12 -0.91 15.78
N GLY A 33 0.08 -0.70 15.31
CA GLY A 33 1.26 -0.46 16.14
C GLY A 33 2.54 -0.98 15.51
N ALA A 34 3.64 -0.27 15.80
CA ALA A 34 4.98 -0.59 15.32
C ALA A 34 5.65 -1.74 16.10
N PHE A 35 5.22 -1.96 17.35
CA PHE A 35 5.82 -2.97 18.21
C PHE A 35 5.23 -4.36 18.00
N GLN A 36 6.07 -5.38 18.13
CA GLN A 36 5.65 -6.78 18.01
C GLN A 36 4.56 -7.16 19.03
N GLU A 37 4.62 -6.59 20.23
CA GLU A 37 3.63 -6.80 21.31
C GLU A 37 2.23 -6.27 20.94
N GLU A 38 2.14 -5.33 20.00
CA GLU A 38 0.88 -4.77 19.51
C GLU A 38 0.25 -5.64 18.40
N ARG A 39 0.96 -6.64 17.90
CA ARG A 39 0.47 -7.55 16.86
C ARG A 39 -0.48 -8.58 17.46
N GLY A 40 -1.64 -8.77 16.82
CA GLY A 40 -2.69 -9.66 17.30
C GLY A 40 -3.49 -9.13 18.50
N THR A 41 -3.28 -7.88 18.89
CA THR A 41 -4.00 -7.24 19.99
C THR A 41 -4.75 -6.02 19.47
N PRO A 42 -6.10 -6.08 19.37
CA PRO A 42 -6.89 -4.91 19.01
C PRO A 42 -6.71 -3.79 20.04
N GLN A 43 -6.66 -2.55 19.55
CA GLN A 43 -6.62 -1.33 20.37
C GLN A 43 -7.81 -0.46 19.99
N ARG A 44 -8.37 0.26 20.94
CA ARG A 44 -9.40 1.24 20.64
C ARG A 44 -8.77 2.53 20.16
N LEU A 45 -9.17 2.92 18.96
CA LEU A 45 -8.82 4.20 18.35
C LEU A 45 -10.04 5.09 18.28
N ARG A 46 -9.86 6.37 18.57
CA ARG A 46 -10.85 7.42 18.35
C ARG A 46 -10.47 8.25 17.15
N PHE A 47 -11.43 8.47 16.28
CA PHE A 47 -11.28 9.29 15.08
C PHE A 47 -12.14 10.55 15.18
N ASP A 48 -11.50 11.70 14.99
CA ASP A 48 -12.15 12.97 14.78
C ASP A 48 -11.72 13.51 13.41
N ILE A 49 -12.67 13.72 12.50
CA ILE A 49 -12.42 14.23 11.16
C ILE A 49 -13.27 15.47 10.95
N VAL A 50 -12.65 16.57 10.57
CA VAL A 50 -13.33 17.82 10.21
C VAL A 50 -12.90 18.23 8.81
N VAL A 51 -13.85 18.47 7.93
CA VAL A 51 -13.61 18.89 6.54
C VAL A 51 -14.21 20.25 6.29
N GLU A 52 -13.41 21.16 5.78
CA GLU A 52 -13.87 22.42 5.22
C GLU A 52 -14.24 22.20 3.75
N VAL A 53 -15.48 22.48 3.41
CA VAL A 53 -15.99 22.37 2.04
C VAL A 53 -16.02 23.74 1.35
N GLY A 54 -15.77 23.75 0.04
CA GLY A 54 -15.86 24.95 -0.76
C GLY A 54 -17.31 25.44 -0.83
N GLY A 55 -17.54 26.72 -0.48
CA GLY A 55 -18.84 27.35 -0.64
C GLY A 55 -19.27 27.37 -2.12
N ARG A 56 -20.51 27.01 -2.40
CA ARG A 56 -21.12 27.19 -3.72
C ARG A 56 -21.83 28.54 -3.82
N PRO A 57 -21.67 29.26 -4.95
CA PRO A 57 -22.58 30.35 -5.24
C PRO A 57 -23.97 29.79 -5.50
N GLY A 58 -24.97 30.13 -4.68
CA GLY A 58 -26.36 29.77 -4.92
C GLY A 58 -27.13 29.04 -3.83
N GLY A 59 -26.55 28.85 -2.65
CA GLY A 59 -27.25 28.23 -1.50
C GLY A 59 -27.39 26.71 -1.61
N ILE A 60 -27.63 26.09 -0.46
CA ILE A 60 -27.93 24.65 -0.32
C ILE A 60 -29.45 24.55 -0.36
N ASP A 61 -30.02 24.28 -1.47
CA ASP A 61 -31.48 24.20 -1.66
C ASP A 61 -32.02 22.85 -1.14
N ASP A 62 -31.65 22.46 0.11
CA ASP A 62 -31.99 21.22 0.82
C ASP A 62 -31.78 19.93 -0.02
N ASP A 63 -30.82 19.98 -0.94
CA ASP A 63 -30.48 18.91 -1.86
C ASP A 63 -29.27 18.12 -1.32
N VAL A 64 -29.53 16.93 -0.79
CA VAL A 64 -28.52 16.04 -0.19
C VAL A 64 -27.43 15.61 -1.18
N ASP A 65 -27.73 15.60 -2.49
CA ASP A 65 -26.75 15.26 -3.54
C ASP A 65 -25.72 16.39 -3.80
N ARG A 66 -25.94 17.54 -3.17
CA ARG A 66 -25.08 18.73 -3.29
C ARG A 66 -24.17 18.95 -2.11
N ILE A 67 -24.20 18.07 -1.10
CA ILE A 67 -23.41 18.21 0.13
C ILE A 67 -22.44 17.03 0.21
N LEU A 68 -21.22 17.28 0.69
CA LEU A 68 -20.35 16.18 1.12
C LEU A 68 -21.02 15.48 2.31
N SER A 69 -21.36 14.20 2.15
CA SER A 69 -22.00 13.42 3.22
C SER A 69 -20.96 13.04 4.30
N TYR A 70 -21.39 13.06 5.59
CA TYR A 70 -20.58 12.48 6.66
C TYR A 70 -20.38 10.98 6.49
N ASP A 71 -21.24 10.28 5.74
CA ASP A 71 -21.04 8.88 5.36
C ASP A 71 -19.76 8.70 4.54
N THR A 72 -19.39 9.70 3.73
CA THR A 72 -18.11 9.73 3.00
C THR A 72 -16.91 9.74 3.94
N LEU A 73 -17.00 10.46 5.07
CA LEU A 73 -15.93 10.51 6.07
C LEU A 73 -15.80 9.17 6.80
N VAL A 74 -16.93 8.55 7.15
CA VAL A 74 -16.96 7.21 7.75
C VAL A 74 -16.39 6.18 6.78
N ALA A 75 -16.81 6.21 5.51
CA ALA A 75 -16.29 5.32 4.46
C ALA A 75 -14.78 5.51 4.24
N ALA A 76 -14.24 6.71 4.39
CA ALA A 76 -12.81 6.97 4.31
C ALA A 76 -12.04 6.30 5.46
N ILE A 77 -12.61 6.30 6.68
CA ILE A 77 -12.04 5.54 7.82
C ILE A 77 -12.06 4.04 7.51
N ASP A 78 -13.22 3.51 7.13
CA ASP A 78 -13.40 2.09 6.86
C ASP A 78 -12.44 1.61 5.77
N ARG A 79 -12.32 2.35 4.67
CA ARG A 79 -11.41 2.04 3.57
C ARG A 79 -9.94 2.10 4.00
N ALA A 80 -9.54 3.13 4.76
CA ALA A 80 -8.18 3.26 5.24
C ALA A 80 -7.76 2.12 6.18
N LEU A 81 -8.71 1.58 6.94
CA LEU A 81 -8.50 0.45 7.84
C LEU A 81 -8.51 -0.91 7.12
N ALA A 82 -9.24 -1.03 6.00
CA ALA A 82 -9.40 -2.27 5.26
C ALA A 82 -8.22 -2.59 4.33
N ASP A 83 -7.50 -1.57 3.84
CA ASP A 83 -6.48 -1.75 2.80
C ASP A 83 -5.27 -2.57 3.25
N GLU A 84 -4.71 -2.26 4.42
CA GLU A 84 -3.60 -3.00 5.04
C GLU A 84 -3.44 -2.64 6.52
N ARG A 85 -2.81 -3.55 7.27
CA ARG A 85 -2.44 -3.26 8.66
C ARG A 85 -1.34 -2.20 8.69
N LEU A 86 -1.60 -1.09 9.36
CA LEU A 86 -0.66 0.01 9.50
C LEU A 86 0.12 -0.07 10.82
N ASN A 87 1.36 0.40 10.79
CA ASN A 87 2.20 0.47 11.98
C ASN A 87 2.13 1.81 12.69
N LEU A 88 1.82 2.88 11.96
CA LEU A 88 1.85 4.26 12.45
C LEU A 88 0.48 4.94 12.31
N LEU A 89 0.07 5.65 13.36
CA LEU A 89 -1.13 6.50 13.33
C LEU A 89 -0.99 7.63 12.30
N GLU A 90 0.22 8.13 12.11
CA GLU A 90 0.55 9.17 11.14
C GLU A 90 0.20 8.71 9.71
N THR A 91 0.58 7.49 9.37
CA THR A 91 0.28 6.90 8.04
C THR A 91 -1.21 6.71 7.85
N LEU A 92 -1.93 6.26 8.89
CA LEU A 92 -3.38 6.12 8.86
C LEU A 92 -4.06 7.48 8.68
N ALA A 93 -3.62 8.50 9.41
CA ALA A 93 -4.15 9.85 9.30
C ALA A 93 -3.94 10.45 7.91
N GLU A 94 -2.75 10.28 7.31
CA GLU A 94 -2.46 10.71 5.94
C GLU A 94 -3.35 10.03 4.92
N ARG A 95 -3.57 8.72 5.07
CA ARG A 95 -4.42 7.94 4.18
C ARG A 95 -5.88 8.40 4.23
N ILE A 96 -6.41 8.62 5.44
CA ILE A 96 -7.76 9.16 5.60
C ILE A 96 -7.85 10.56 4.98
N ALA A 97 -6.86 11.43 5.24
CA ALA A 97 -6.83 12.76 4.67
C ALA A 97 -6.83 12.76 3.14
N ALA A 98 -6.05 11.87 2.53
CA ALA A 98 -6.00 11.72 1.08
C ALA A 98 -7.34 11.25 0.50
N LEU A 99 -8.00 10.26 1.13
CA LEU A 99 -9.32 9.77 0.71
C LEU A 99 -10.39 10.87 0.77
N VAL A 100 -10.39 11.65 1.85
CA VAL A 100 -11.35 12.75 2.01
C VAL A 100 -11.08 13.88 1.01
N LEU A 101 -9.81 14.23 0.77
CA LEU A 101 -9.45 15.30 -0.18
C LEU A 101 -9.61 14.90 -1.65
N ALA A 102 -9.78 13.61 -1.96
CA ALA A 102 -10.19 13.15 -3.29
C ALA A 102 -11.62 13.60 -3.66
N GLU A 103 -12.44 13.94 -2.65
CA GLU A 103 -13.76 14.49 -2.88
C GLU A 103 -13.70 15.91 -3.45
N PRO A 104 -14.37 16.20 -4.57
CA PRO A 104 -14.24 17.49 -5.27
C PRO A 104 -14.62 18.72 -4.44
N MET A 105 -15.45 18.52 -3.42
CA MET A 105 -15.92 19.61 -2.53
C MET A 105 -14.99 19.86 -1.35
N ALA A 106 -14.16 18.89 -0.98
CA ALA A 106 -13.24 19.02 0.14
C ALA A 106 -12.12 20.03 -0.19
N ARG A 107 -11.86 20.97 0.70
CA ARG A 107 -10.81 21.99 0.56
C ARG A 107 -9.71 21.83 1.59
N ARG A 108 -10.07 21.41 2.77
CA ARG A 108 -9.16 21.25 3.89
C ARG A 108 -9.72 20.18 4.82
N VAL A 109 -8.86 19.31 5.30
CA VAL A 109 -9.22 18.26 6.25
C VAL A 109 -8.32 18.31 7.47
N PHE A 110 -8.93 18.11 8.62
CA PHE A 110 -8.28 17.89 9.90
C PHE A 110 -8.60 16.46 10.32
N VAL A 111 -7.58 15.68 10.58
CA VAL A 111 -7.72 14.29 11.04
C VAL A 111 -6.98 14.16 12.35
N ARG A 112 -7.70 13.73 13.39
CA ARG A 112 -7.15 13.40 14.70
C ARG A 112 -7.46 11.94 14.99
N ILE A 113 -6.44 11.19 15.41
CA ILE A 113 -6.55 9.78 15.79
C ILE A 113 -5.88 9.60 17.14
N GLU A 114 -6.58 9.03 18.09
CA GLU A 114 -6.10 8.81 19.45
C GLU A 114 -6.20 7.34 19.85
N LYS A 115 -5.16 6.82 20.49
CA LYS A 115 -5.17 5.52 21.18
C LYS A 115 -5.79 5.71 22.57
N LEU A 116 -6.90 5.00 22.84
CA LEU A 116 -7.63 5.13 24.11
C LEU A 116 -7.11 4.19 25.20
N ASP A 117 -6.38 3.12 24.84
CA ASP A 117 -5.98 2.05 25.75
C ASP A 117 -4.52 2.20 26.26
N ARG A 118 -3.86 3.33 25.99
CA ARG A 118 -2.47 3.59 26.36
C ARG A 118 -2.35 4.53 27.56
N GLY A 119 -2.61 4.00 28.76
CA GLY A 119 -2.39 4.71 30.03
C GLY A 119 -3.46 5.76 30.36
N PRO A 120 -3.20 6.70 31.30
CA PRO A 120 -4.17 7.69 31.74
C PRO A 120 -4.40 8.81 30.73
N HIS A 121 -3.66 8.85 29.64
CA HIS A 121 -3.72 9.89 28.61
C HIS A 121 -4.15 9.28 27.28
N ALA A 122 -4.93 10.01 26.49
CA ALA A 122 -5.10 9.71 25.08
C ALA A 122 -3.83 10.18 24.34
N LEU A 123 -3.18 9.25 23.65
CA LEU A 123 -2.00 9.53 22.83
C LEU A 123 -2.41 9.41 21.36
N GLY A 124 -2.07 10.39 20.54
CA GLY A 124 -2.50 10.37 19.17
C GLY A 124 -1.74 11.33 18.27
N VAL A 125 -2.22 11.44 17.06
CA VAL A 125 -1.72 12.34 16.03
C VAL A 125 -2.85 13.25 15.57
N GLU A 126 -2.51 14.47 15.19
CA GLU A 126 -3.41 15.41 14.55
C GLU A 126 -2.69 16.00 13.34
N ILE A 127 -3.34 15.91 12.18
CA ILE A 127 -2.80 16.48 10.94
C ILE A 127 -3.83 17.40 10.28
N GLU A 128 -3.31 18.37 9.54
CA GLU A 128 -4.08 19.22 8.65
C GLU A 128 -3.54 19.06 7.24
N ARG A 129 -4.44 18.84 6.26
CA ARG A 129 -4.10 18.79 4.84
C ARG A 129 -5.07 19.64 4.03
N ARG A 130 -4.60 20.17 2.91
CA ARG A 130 -5.38 21.04 2.01
C ARG A 130 -5.40 20.46 0.61
N ALA A 131 -6.51 20.66 -0.08
CA ALA A 131 -6.60 20.42 -1.50
C ALA A 131 -5.88 21.57 -2.23
N GLU A 132 -4.59 21.50 -2.36
CA GLU A 132 -3.81 22.40 -3.22
C GLU A 132 -3.18 21.55 -4.31
N GLY A 133 -3.51 21.83 -5.57
CA GLY A 133 -2.80 21.62 -6.82
C GLY A 133 -1.62 20.65 -6.95
N ALA A 134 -1.32 19.89 -5.93
CA ALA A 134 -0.41 18.76 -5.99
C ALA A 134 -1.20 17.53 -6.44
N PRO A 135 -0.66 16.68 -7.31
CA PRO A 135 -1.26 15.39 -7.56
C PRO A 135 -1.44 14.73 -6.19
N ALA A 136 -2.68 14.32 -5.90
CA ALA A 136 -2.97 13.51 -4.73
C ALA A 136 -1.89 12.43 -4.69
N ALA A 137 -1.15 12.36 -3.58
CA ALA A 137 -0.28 11.22 -3.37
C ALA A 137 -1.22 10.02 -3.41
N ALA A 138 -1.20 9.32 -4.52
CA ALA A 138 -2.07 8.19 -4.75
C ALA A 138 -1.84 7.20 -3.62
N LEU A 139 -2.92 6.77 -3.02
CA LEU A 139 -2.88 5.76 -1.96
C LEU A 139 -2.19 4.51 -2.48
N PRO A 140 -1.42 3.80 -1.65
CA PRO A 140 -0.67 2.62 -2.07
C PRO A 140 -1.52 1.50 -2.72
N GLY A 141 -2.84 1.61 -2.71
CA GLY A 141 -3.74 0.68 -3.40
C GLY A 141 -4.28 1.19 -4.75
N GLU A 142 -4.16 2.50 -5.06
CA GLU A 142 -4.70 3.09 -6.30
C GLU A 142 -3.62 3.55 -7.30
N ILE A 143 -2.33 3.49 -6.94
CA ILE A 143 -1.23 3.87 -7.85
C ILE A 143 -1.16 2.97 -9.08
N ILE A 144 -1.85 1.84 -9.09
CA ILE A 144 -1.81 0.90 -10.21
C ILE A 144 -2.90 1.19 -11.26
N ALA A 145 -3.81 2.16 -11.04
CA ALA A 145 -5.10 2.16 -11.76
C ALA A 145 -5.12 2.80 -13.16
N GLU A 146 -4.22 3.72 -13.57
CA GLU A 146 -4.48 4.37 -14.88
C GLU A 146 -3.32 4.64 -15.85
N ALA A 147 -2.06 4.36 -15.51
CA ALA A 147 -0.94 4.61 -16.43
C ALA A 147 0.24 3.64 -16.38
N ALA A 148 0.29 2.72 -15.45
CA ALA A 148 1.39 1.76 -15.35
C ALA A 148 1.01 0.45 -16.06
N GLN A 149 1.92 -0.06 -16.87
CA GLN A 149 1.79 -1.37 -17.50
C GLN A 149 1.72 -2.44 -16.40
N ALA A 150 0.73 -3.35 -16.47
CA ALA A 150 0.59 -4.45 -15.54
C ALA A 150 1.87 -5.32 -15.51
N PRO A 151 2.39 -5.71 -14.34
CA PRO A 151 3.67 -6.40 -14.24
C PRO A 151 3.59 -7.86 -14.68
N LEU A 152 4.74 -8.41 -15.03
CA LEU A 152 4.98 -9.85 -14.99
C LEU A 152 5.35 -10.25 -13.57
N VAL A 153 4.72 -11.29 -13.04
CA VAL A 153 5.12 -11.88 -11.75
C VAL A 153 5.73 -13.25 -12.03
N VAL A 154 6.97 -13.43 -11.62
CA VAL A 154 7.75 -14.64 -11.94
C VAL A 154 8.24 -15.29 -10.65
N HIS A 155 7.79 -16.50 -10.37
CA HIS A 155 8.29 -17.34 -9.27
C HIS A 155 9.46 -18.18 -9.75
N LEU A 156 10.59 -18.12 -9.06
CA LEU A 156 11.77 -18.93 -9.37
C LEU A 156 11.93 -20.06 -8.36
N SER A 157 12.12 -21.28 -8.87
CA SER A 157 12.60 -22.40 -8.04
C SER A 157 14.04 -22.17 -7.57
N ASN A 158 14.50 -22.88 -6.55
CA ASN A 158 15.89 -22.82 -6.10
C ASN A 158 16.85 -23.31 -7.19
N ALA A 159 16.44 -24.27 -8.01
CA ALA A 159 17.21 -24.71 -9.17
C ALA A 159 17.37 -23.58 -10.20
N ALA A 160 16.31 -22.80 -10.46
CA ALA A 160 16.36 -21.64 -11.35
C ALA A 160 17.28 -20.54 -10.81
N ILE A 161 17.24 -20.27 -9.50
CA ILE A 161 18.11 -19.28 -8.84
C ILE A 161 19.59 -19.69 -8.97
N ALA A 162 19.89 -20.98 -8.86
CA ALA A 162 21.25 -21.50 -8.93
C ALA A 162 21.77 -21.67 -10.37
N ASP A 163 20.90 -21.62 -11.36
CA ASP A 163 21.25 -21.90 -12.76
C ASP A 163 22.21 -20.81 -13.32
N PRO A 164 23.31 -21.18 -13.96
CA PRO A 164 24.23 -20.20 -14.56
C PRO A 164 23.62 -19.37 -15.71
N ARG A 165 22.50 -19.80 -16.28
CA ARG A 165 21.77 -19.05 -17.33
C ARG A 165 20.87 -17.94 -16.78
N LEU A 166 20.70 -17.83 -15.47
CA LEU A 166 19.84 -16.82 -14.84
C LEU A 166 20.04 -15.39 -15.39
N PRO A 167 21.29 -14.86 -15.58
CA PRO A 167 21.47 -13.53 -16.13
C PRO A 167 20.88 -13.38 -17.55
N ARG A 168 20.95 -14.40 -18.39
CA ARG A 168 20.35 -14.38 -19.73
C ARG A 168 18.83 -14.38 -19.70
N TRP A 169 18.23 -15.08 -18.75
CA TRP A 169 16.77 -15.07 -18.58
C TRP A 169 16.30 -13.68 -18.10
N LEU A 170 17.07 -13.03 -17.23
CA LEU A 170 16.81 -11.65 -16.83
C LEU A 170 16.98 -10.68 -18.00
N ASP A 171 17.97 -10.89 -18.90
CA ASP A 171 18.09 -10.12 -20.15
C ASP A 171 16.86 -10.26 -21.03
N GLN A 172 16.29 -11.47 -21.13
CA GLN A 172 15.07 -11.70 -21.90
C GLN A 172 13.84 -11.04 -21.27
N LEU A 173 13.69 -11.13 -19.94
CA LEU A 173 12.61 -10.45 -19.23
C LEU A 173 12.70 -8.93 -19.36
N GLU A 174 13.89 -8.36 -19.26
CA GLU A 174 14.15 -6.94 -19.45
C GLU A 174 13.85 -6.48 -20.89
N ALA A 175 14.21 -7.31 -21.89
CA ALA A 175 13.96 -7.03 -23.30
C ALA A 175 12.46 -7.00 -23.65
N LEU A 176 11.58 -7.62 -22.86
CA LEU A 176 10.13 -7.51 -23.03
C LEU A 176 9.61 -6.10 -22.75
N GLY A 177 10.37 -5.28 -22.03
CA GLY A 177 9.98 -3.93 -21.65
C GLY A 177 8.82 -3.86 -20.65
N TRP A 178 8.55 -4.95 -19.95
CA TRP A 178 7.51 -5.02 -18.92
C TRP A 178 8.13 -4.88 -17.53
N PRO A 179 7.42 -4.29 -16.56
CA PRO A 179 7.83 -4.37 -15.17
C PRO A 179 7.82 -5.82 -14.70
N VAL A 180 8.83 -6.23 -13.93
CA VAL A 180 8.95 -7.62 -13.47
C VAL A 180 9.08 -7.67 -11.96
N VAL A 181 8.22 -8.45 -11.32
CA VAL A 181 8.30 -8.77 -9.90
C VAL A 181 8.67 -10.24 -9.75
N LEU A 182 9.86 -10.48 -9.26
CA LEU A 182 10.37 -11.83 -8.98
C LEU A 182 9.96 -12.26 -7.57
N ALA A 183 9.60 -13.52 -7.42
CA ALA A 183 9.31 -14.15 -6.14
C ALA A 183 10.08 -15.47 -6.03
N VAL A 184 10.35 -15.88 -4.80
CA VAL A 184 11.14 -17.08 -4.50
C VAL A 184 10.46 -17.94 -3.44
N GLY A 185 10.83 -19.21 -3.37
CA GLY A 185 10.42 -20.12 -2.32
C GLY A 185 11.39 -20.15 -1.14
N LEU A 186 11.10 -21.04 -0.20
CA LEU A 186 12.03 -21.33 0.90
C LEU A 186 13.34 -21.93 0.35
N PRO A 187 14.50 -21.58 0.92
CA PRO A 187 15.77 -22.18 0.52
C PRO A 187 15.81 -23.67 0.89
N ASP A 188 16.60 -24.44 0.12
CA ASP A 188 16.84 -25.87 0.39
C ASP A 188 17.83 -26.08 1.56
N LEU A 189 17.65 -25.34 2.63
CA LEU A 189 18.49 -25.39 3.81
C LEU A 189 17.64 -25.62 5.07
N PRO A 190 18.17 -26.33 6.08
CA PRO A 190 17.48 -26.48 7.34
C PRO A 190 17.16 -25.12 7.97
N ARG A 191 15.94 -24.96 8.44
CA ARG A 191 15.50 -23.77 9.18
C ARG A 191 15.38 -24.08 10.66
N PRO A 192 15.59 -23.08 11.54
CA PRO A 192 15.27 -23.23 12.95
C PRO A 192 13.81 -23.67 13.15
N ALA A 193 13.58 -24.58 14.09
CA ALA A 193 12.25 -25.04 14.44
C ALA A 193 11.76 -24.32 15.69
N ALA A 194 10.52 -23.86 15.68
CA ALA A 194 9.83 -23.29 16.84
C ALA A 194 8.69 -24.21 17.29
N ALA A 195 8.41 -24.21 18.60
CA ALA A 195 7.36 -25.04 19.18
C ALA A 195 5.94 -24.57 18.84
N HIS A 196 5.78 -23.34 18.38
CA HIS A 196 4.49 -22.72 18.13
C HIS A 196 4.38 -22.22 16.68
N PRO A 197 3.17 -22.27 16.08
CA PRO A 197 2.96 -21.89 14.67
C PRO A 197 3.34 -20.44 14.35
N MET A 198 3.02 -19.50 15.23
CA MET A 198 3.29 -18.06 14.96
C MET A 198 4.80 -17.74 14.90
N PRO A 199 5.65 -18.12 15.86
CA PRO A 199 7.10 -17.99 15.73
C PRO A 199 7.65 -18.77 14.52
N GLN A 200 7.15 -19.97 14.23
CA GLN A 200 7.59 -20.74 13.05
C GLN A 200 7.29 -20.00 11.76
N ARG A 201 6.08 -19.44 11.62
CA ARG A 201 5.73 -18.62 10.46
C ARG A 201 6.69 -17.45 10.26
N ARG A 202 7.10 -16.78 11.36
CA ARG A 202 8.08 -15.67 11.29
C ARG A 202 9.45 -16.15 10.83
N ILE A 203 9.92 -17.29 11.33
CA ILE A 203 11.20 -17.91 10.91
C ILE A 203 11.13 -18.25 9.41
N ASP A 204 10.04 -18.83 8.95
CA ASP A 204 9.88 -19.21 7.56
C ASP A 204 9.76 -18.01 6.62
N LEU A 205 9.09 -16.92 7.04
CA LEU A 205 9.06 -15.66 6.29
C LEU A 205 10.47 -15.05 6.17
N LEU A 206 11.25 -15.05 7.25
CA LEU A 206 12.65 -14.61 7.21
C LEU A 206 13.50 -15.46 6.27
N ALA A 207 13.24 -16.76 6.19
CA ALA A 207 13.95 -17.65 5.27
C ALA A 207 13.59 -17.35 3.81
N LEU A 208 12.34 -17.01 3.50
CA LEU A 208 11.95 -16.50 2.18
C LEU A 208 12.71 -15.22 1.83
N GLU A 209 12.81 -14.27 2.75
CA GLU A 209 13.56 -13.02 2.56
C GLU A 209 15.04 -13.27 2.32
N GLN A 210 15.65 -14.15 3.11
CA GLN A 210 17.04 -14.56 2.88
C GLN A 210 17.23 -15.11 1.47
N ASN A 211 16.30 -15.93 0.97
CA ASN A 211 16.38 -16.47 -0.39
C ASN A 211 16.18 -15.39 -1.46
N ALA A 212 15.36 -14.36 -1.19
CA ALA A 212 15.25 -13.18 -2.06
C ALA A 212 16.61 -12.44 -2.16
N TRP A 213 17.33 -12.31 -1.05
CA TRP A 213 18.69 -11.74 -1.06
C TRP A 213 19.73 -12.63 -1.74
N VAL A 214 19.58 -13.96 -1.67
CA VAL A 214 20.40 -14.90 -2.46
C VAL A 214 20.21 -14.65 -3.95
N LEU A 215 18.96 -14.50 -4.41
CA LEU A 215 18.67 -14.15 -5.80
C LEU A 215 19.27 -12.79 -6.17
N ALA A 216 19.09 -11.77 -5.33
CA ALA A 216 19.67 -10.44 -5.55
C ALA A 216 21.21 -10.46 -5.65
N GLY A 217 21.85 -11.35 -4.92
CA GLY A 217 23.30 -11.56 -5.01
C GLY A 217 23.76 -12.21 -6.32
N ARG A 218 22.86 -12.75 -7.14
CA ARG A 218 23.17 -13.36 -8.43
C ARG A 218 23.24 -12.36 -9.58
N ASP A 219 22.41 -11.29 -9.49
CA ASP A 219 22.37 -10.24 -10.53
C ASP A 219 21.98 -8.91 -9.91
N ARG A 220 22.74 -7.85 -10.23
CA ARG A 220 22.54 -6.49 -9.71
C ARG A 220 21.19 -5.85 -10.08
N ARG A 221 20.47 -6.36 -11.07
CA ARG A 221 19.14 -5.89 -11.46
C ARG A 221 18.08 -6.33 -10.48
N CYS A 222 18.32 -7.41 -9.74
CA CYS A 222 17.42 -7.96 -8.75
C CYS A 222 17.47 -7.12 -7.47
N ILE A 223 16.62 -6.08 -7.39
CA ILE A 223 16.53 -5.19 -6.23
C ILE A 223 15.48 -5.75 -5.29
N VAL A 224 15.86 -6.06 -4.03
CA VAL A 224 14.91 -6.54 -3.02
C VAL A 224 14.04 -5.41 -2.53
N VAL A 225 12.73 -5.63 -2.52
CA VAL A 225 11.70 -4.69 -2.06
C VAL A 225 10.76 -5.35 -1.07
N GLU A 226 10.32 -4.59 -0.07
CA GLU A 226 9.50 -5.10 1.04
C GLU A 226 8.10 -4.50 1.07
N THR A 227 7.91 -3.32 0.49
CA THR A 227 6.67 -2.55 0.59
C THR A 227 5.90 -2.49 -0.71
N ARG A 228 4.58 -2.32 -0.62
CA ARG A 228 3.73 -2.06 -1.80
C ARG A 228 4.15 -0.81 -2.55
N THR A 229 4.58 0.23 -1.82
CA THR A 229 5.06 1.50 -2.40
C THR A 229 6.31 1.29 -3.24
N GLU A 230 7.28 0.50 -2.76
CA GLU A 230 8.49 0.18 -3.53
C GLU A 230 8.17 -0.64 -4.78
N ILE A 231 7.27 -1.63 -4.67
CA ILE A 231 6.81 -2.43 -5.81
C ILE A 231 6.12 -1.52 -6.84
N ALA A 232 5.17 -0.68 -6.41
CA ALA A 232 4.46 0.24 -7.29
C ALA A 232 5.41 1.21 -7.99
N HIS A 233 6.39 1.76 -7.26
CA HIS A 233 7.42 2.63 -7.83
C HIS A 233 8.26 1.89 -8.88
N ALA A 234 8.68 0.66 -8.61
CA ALA A 234 9.45 -0.16 -9.55
C ALA A 234 8.64 -0.50 -10.81
N ILE A 235 7.34 -0.83 -10.65
CA ILE A 235 6.41 -1.07 -11.76
C ILE A 235 6.32 0.18 -12.65
N ALA A 236 6.12 1.36 -12.05
CA ALA A 236 6.04 2.62 -12.78
C ALA A 236 7.33 2.95 -13.56
N GLN A 237 8.47 2.45 -13.12
CA GLN A 237 9.77 2.64 -13.78
C GLN A 237 10.18 1.49 -14.71
N GLY A 238 9.34 0.47 -14.89
CA GLY A 238 9.65 -0.69 -15.72
C GLY A 238 10.83 -1.52 -15.22
N ARG A 239 11.08 -1.56 -13.90
CA ARG A 239 12.22 -2.24 -13.29
C ARG A 239 11.95 -3.68 -12.92
N ILE A 240 13.04 -4.44 -12.74
CA ILE A 240 13.02 -5.78 -12.13
C ILE A 240 13.25 -5.63 -10.63
N VAL A 241 12.37 -6.22 -9.83
CA VAL A 241 12.49 -6.27 -8.37
C VAL A 241 12.25 -7.69 -7.85
N VAL A 242 12.75 -7.98 -6.65
CA VAL A 242 12.52 -9.23 -5.92
C VAL A 242 11.69 -8.93 -4.69
N TRP A 243 10.58 -9.62 -4.54
CA TRP A 243 9.69 -9.45 -3.40
C TRP A 243 10.22 -10.13 -2.13
N ALA A 244 10.43 -9.34 -1.07
CA ALA A 244 10.64 -9.81 0.29
C ALA A 244 9.28 -9.81 1.02
N PRO A 245 8.67 -10.98 1.33
CA PRO A 245 7.24 -11.07 1.56
C PRO A 245 6.77 -10.66 2.95
N SER A 246 7.63 -10.67 3.96
CA SER A 246 7.21 -10.55 5.37
C SER A 246 6.34 -9.34 5.64
N LYS A 247 6.75 -8.16 5.19
CA LYS A 247 6.03 -6.93 5.51
C LYS A 247 4.62 -6.94 4.91
N ILE A 248 4.48 -7.21 3.63
CA ILE A 248 3.17 -7.19 2.95
C ILE A 248 2.25 -8.26 3.53
N LEU A 249 2.75 -9.48 3.80
CA LEU A 249 1.95 -10.58 4.35
C LEU A 249 1.53 -10.36 5.80
N LEU A 250 2.36 -9.68 6.60
CA LEU A 250 2.04 -9.40 8.00
C LEU A 250 1.14 -8.19 8.19
N ASP A 251 1.20 -7.26 7.24
CA ASP A 251 0.39 -6.04 7.27
C ASP A 251 -0.95 -6.20 6.51
N ALA A 252 -1.13 -7.28 5.74
CA ALA A 252 -2.37 -7.54 5.02
C ALA A 252 -3.54 -7.82 5.97
N VAL A 253 -4.66 -7.14 5.77
CA VAL A 253 -5.92 -7.39 6.49
C VAL A 253 -6.55 -8.67 5.97
N ASP A 254 -6.68 -8.79 4.64
CA ASP A 254 -7.16 -9.98 3.94
C ASP A 254 -5.97 -10.70 3.27
N GLY A 255 -5.09 -11.26 4.11
CA GLY A 255 -3.91 -11.98 3.65
C GLY A 255 -4.25 -13.33 3.02
N PRO A 256 -3.28 -13.96 2.34
CA PRO A 256 -3.46 -15.29 1.79
C PRO A 256 -3.66 -16.33 2.90
N GLU A 257 -4.46 -17.36 2.62
CA GLU A 257 -4.57 -18.52 3.52
C GLU A 257 -3.28 -19.36 3.52
N ALA A 258 -2.54 -19.32 2.41
CA ALA A 258 -1.29 -20.03 2.26
C ALA A 258 -0.20 -19.52 3.22
N GLY A 259 0.58 -20.44 3.76
CA GLY A 259 1.77 -20.14 4.57
C GLY A 259 3.05 -20.02 3.74
N PRO A 260 4.17 -19.68 4.39
CA PRO A 260 5.49 -19.57 3.73
C PRO A 260 5.97 -20.86 3.06
N GLU A 261 5.48 -22.02 3.50
CA GLU A 261 5.76 -23.34 2.93
C GLU A 261 5.15 -23.54 1.54
N ASP A 262 4.10 -22.76 1.22
CA ASP A 262 3.49 -22.72 -0.12
C ASP A 262 3.76 -21.35 -0.79
N ALA A 263 5.03 -21.07 -1.01
CA ALA A 263 5.46 -19.82 -1.64
C ALA A 263 4.90 -19.62 -3.06
N PRO A 264 4.66 -20.65 -3.89
CA PRO A 264 3.95 -20.49 -5.16
C PRO A 264 2.54 -19.94 -4.98
N ALA A 265 1.77 -20.38 -3.97
CA ALA A 265 0.44 -19.81 -3.68
C ALA A 265 0.53 -18.37 -3.18
N LEU A 266 1.56 -18.02 -2.38
CA LEU A 266 1.84 -16.64 -2.00
C LEU A 266 2.14 -15.76 -3.22
N THR A 267 2.88 -16.30 -4.18
CA THR A 267 3.20 -15.60 -5.44
C THR A 267 1.93 -15.37 -6.28
N ALA A 268 1.04 -16.36 -6.34
CA ALA A 268 -0.25 -16.22 -7.03
C ALA A 268 -1.13 -15.14 -6.38
N TRP A 269 -1.18 -15.12 -5.05
CA TRP A 269 -1.88 -14.07 -4.30
C TRP A 269 -1.31 -12.67 -4.59
N LEU A 270 0.03 -12.52 -4.59
CA LEU A 270 0.69 -11.27 -4.96
C LEU A 270 0.34 -10.86 -6.39
N GLY A 271 0.39 -11.81 -7.34
CA GLY A 271 0.04 -11.57 -8.73
C GLY A 271 -1.38 -11.02 -8.90
N ALA A 272 -2.34 -11.60 -8.17
CA ALA A 272 -3.72 -11.11 -8.16
C ALA A 272 -3.81 -9.71 -7.54
N ALA A 273 -3.12 -9.46 -6.42
CA ALA A 273 -3.10 -8.17 -5.74
C ALA A 273 -2.45 -7.04 -6.58
N LEU A 274 -1.52 -7.38 -7.47
CA LEU A 274 -0.86 -6.44 -8.38
C LEU A 274 -1.56 -6.32 -9.75
N GLY A 275 -2.60 -7.10 -10.00
CA GLY A 275 -3.22 -7.16 -11.33
C GLY A 275 -2.24 -7.61 -12.41
N ALA A 276 -1.40 -8.61 -12.11
CA ALA A 276 -0.34 -9.09 -12.99
C ALA A 276 -0.87 -9.47 -14.38
N ALA A 277 -0.19 -9.00 -15.43
CA ALA A 277 -0.52 -9.35 -16.81
C ALA A 277 -0.26 -10.83 -17.13
N ARG A 278 0.81 -11.36 -16.54
CA ARG A 278 1.16 -12.78 -16.61
C ARG A 278 1.76 -13.23 -15.27
N LEU A 279 1.46 -14.47 -14.92
CA LEU A 279 2.02 -15.17 -13.77
C LEU A 279 2.80 -16.36 -14.27
N ILE A 280 4.08 -16.43 -13.97
CA ILE A 280 5.00 -17.43 -14.51
C ILE A 280 5.70 -18.15 -13.36
N GLY A 281 5.74 -19.48 -13.43
CA GLY A 281 6.58 -20.31 -12.57
C GLY A 281 7.79 -20.81 -13.37
N LEU A 282 8.98 -20.34 -13.04
CA LEU A 282 10.21 -20.84 -13.65
C LEU A 282 10.70 -22.05 -12.86
N ASP A 283 10.49 -23.24 -13.44
CA ASP A 283 10.65 -24.55 -12.81
C ASP A 283 9.85 -24.67 -11.49
N ALA A 284 8.69 -24.07 -11.44
CA ALA A 284 7.78 -24.10 -10.31
C ALA A 284 6.32 -24.10 -10.80
N ASP A 285 5.45 -24.78 -10.06
CA ASP A 285 4.02 -24.79 -10.31
C ASP A 285 3.36 -23.69 -9.48
N VAL A 286 2.93 -22.60 -10.12
CA VAL A 286 2.25 -21.49 -9.48
C VAL A 286 0.75 -21.57 -9.80
N PRO A 287 -0.15 -21.54 -8.81
CA PRO A 287 -1.58 -21.60 -9.06
C PRO A 287 -2.05 -20.51 -10.04
N GLY A 288 -2.71 -20.90 -11.13
CA GLY A 288 -3.16 -19.97 -12.16
C GLY A 288 -2.05 -19.41 -13.06
N GLY A 289 -0.82 -19.81 -12.85
CA GLY A 289 0.33 -19.39 -13.63
C GLY A 289 0.75 -20.36 -14.72
N GLU A 290 1.61 -19.89 -15.61
CA GLU A 290 2.25 -20.67 -16.66
C GLU A 290 3.57 -21.24 -16.15
N ARG A 291 3.77 -22.55 -16.28
CA ARG A 291 5.04 -23.18 -15.94
C ARG A 291 6.00 -23.20 -17.11
N ILE A 292 7.21 -22.70 -16.88
CA ILE A 292 8.33 -22.79 -17.80
C ILE A 292 9.40 -23.71 -17.17
N ALA A 293 9.64 -24.86 -17.79
CA ALA A 293 10.65 -25.79 -17.30
C ALA A 293 12.07 -25.35 -17.71
N LEU A 294 13.05 -25.59 -16.83
CA LEU A 294 14.46 -25.36 -17.16
C LEU A 294 14.85 -26.26 -18.35
N GLY A 295 15.23 -25.67 -19.47
CA GLY A 295 15.59 -26.37 -20.70
C GLY A 295 14.50 -26.44 -21.76
N ALA A 296 13.28 -25.97 -21.52
CA ALA A 296 12.21 -25.97 -22.52
C ALA A 296 12.44 -25.01 -23.71
N GLY A 297 13.29 -24.00 -23.53
CA GLY A 297 13.64 -22.98 -24.54
C GLY A 297 14.90 -23.27 -25.38
N GLY A 298 15.37 -24.51 -25.42
CA GLY A 298 16.68 -24.82 -26.04
C GLY A 298 17.86 -24.47 -25.10
N ALA A 299 19.10 -24.60 -25.57
CA ALA A 299 20.29 -24.47 -24.73
C ALA A 299 20.48 -23.09 -24.08
N GLU A 300 19.74 -22.03 -24.44
CA GLU A 300 20.11 -20.67 -24.11
C GLU A 300 18.98 -19.73 -23.62
N GLY A 301 17.70 -20.05 -23.74
CA GLY A 301 16.61 -19.09 -23.44
C GLY A 301 15.41 -19.66 -22.72
N LEU A 302 14.53 -18.75 -22.25
CA LEU A 302 13.19 -19.05 -21.78
C LEU A 302 12.22 -19.07 -22.99
N ALA A 303 11.29 -19.99 -22.99
CA ALA A 303 10.14 -19.96 -23.91
C ALA A 303 9.08 -19.00 -23.35
N LEU A 304 9.28 -17.69 -23.52
CA LEU A 304 8.40 -16.63 -23.03
C LEU A 304 7.28 -16.31 -24.03
#